data_9da095d675976a7eea7637db272e6875
#
_entry.id   9da095d675976a7eea7637db272e6875
#
_cell.length_a   1.000
_cell.length_b   1.000
_cell.length_c   1.000
_cell.angle_alpha   90.00
_cell.angle_beta   90.00
_cell.angle_gamma   90.00
#
_symmetry.space_group_name_H-M   'P 1'
#
loop_
_entity.id
_entity.type
_entity.pdbx_description
1 polymer ?
#
loop_
_entity_poly.entity_id
_entity_poly.type
_entity_poly.pdbx_seq_one_letter_code
_entity_poly.pdbx_strand_id
1 'polypeptide(L)'
;MAGLINTGIWGFISSAKATGKKILNAAGEEVDEWVSTFVSGASGWLIDKLGNAEFKSVFVREKFITNEFVYNRIRVTEDEEIISSSIKIASYFDNGDGTFTVYPDLREADNNPLADSDLLIGYYHNLGNSGVIYSVQQFTAISDPGSDQSILLEAEGDSIPYQHMIIARVGNLIDAERQSFIRISSRTNCQYFYDGIDSWAAYSDPEHVRIRFSYK
;
A
#
# COMPACT_ATOMS: atom_id res chain seq x y z
N MET A 1 21.07 6.74 24.41
CA MET A 1 20.58 7.04 25.78
C MET A 1 19.47 6.04 26.08
N ALA A 2 19.67 5.17 27.09
CA ALA A 2 18.61 4.30 27.56
C ALA A 2 17.52 5.18 28.17
N GLY A 3 16.30 5.14 27.64
CA GLY A 3 15.16 5.87 28.20
C GLY A 3 14.88 5.33 29.60
N LEU A 4 14.81 6.21 30.60
CA LEU A 4 14.43 5.82 31.94
C LEU A 4 12.97 5.40 31.95
N ILE A 5 12.71 4.23 32.55
CA ILE A 5 11.35 3.75 32.78
C ILE A 5 10.86 4.37 34.07
N ASN A 6 9.81 5.18 34.04
CA ASN A 6 9.19 5.74 35.20
C ASN A 6 8.08 4.82 35.73
N THR A 7 8.29 4.23 36.90
CA THR A 7 7.26 3.46 37.60
C THR A 7 6.67 4.37 38.71
N GLY A 8 5.87 5.35 38.30
CA GLY A 8 5.25 6.27 39.23
C GLY A 8 4.27 5.61 40.21
N ILE A 9 3.93 6.31 41.29
CA ILE A 9 3.00 5.92 42.37
C ILE A 9 1.61 5.46 41.82
N TRP A 10 1.30 5.79 40.61
CA TRP A 10 0.01 5.52 39.95
C TRP A 10 -0.05 4.19 39.17
N GLY A 11 1.05 3.40 39.21
CA GLY A 11 1.07 2.07 38.55
C GLY A 11 1.05 2.12 37.03
N PHE A 12 1.69 3.11 36.41
CA PHE A 12 1.92 3.14 34.98
C PHE A 12 3.42 3.23 34.66
N ILE A 13 3.81 2.82 33.48
CA ILE A 13 5.15 2.96 32.93
C ILE A 13 5.03 3.82 31.67
N SER A 14 5.84 4.88 31.57
CA SER A 14 5.79 5.79 30.42
C SER A 14 7.17 6.31 30.05
N SER A 15 7.28 6.95 28.90
CA SER A 15 8.43 7.78 28.58
C SER A 15 8.55 8.96 29.56
N ALA A 16 9.77 9.27 29.98
CA ALA A 16 10.03 10.37 30.90
C ALA A 16 11.36 11.05 30.58
N LYS A 17 11.50 12.29 31.01
CA LYS A 17 12.74 13.09 30.96
C LYS A 17 12.97 13.81 32.29
N ALA A 18 14.25 14.08 32.62
CA ALA A 18 14.56 14.97 33.71
C ALA A 18 14.15 16.40 33.38
N THR A 19 13.56 17.10 34.35
CA THR A 19 13.11 18.49 34.20
C THR A 19 14.24 19.52 34.44
N GLY A 20 15.40 19.08 34.93
CA GLY A 20 16.47 19.93 35.39
C GLY A 20 16.21 20.54 36.79
N LYS A 21 15.10 20.19 37.43
CA LYS A 21 14.76 20.55 38.79
C LYS A 21 15.17 19.44 39.77
N LYS A 22 15.72 19.79 40.92
CA LYS A 22 16.00 18.84 42.00
C LYS A 22 14.83 18.79 42.97
N ILE A 23 14.48 17.57 43.37
CA ILE A 23 13.48 17.29 44.41
C ILE A 23 14.12 16.41 45.50
N LEU A 24 13.58 16.42 46.71
CA LEU A 24 14.01 15.50 47.75
C LEU A 24 13.20 14.21 47.65
N ASN A 25 13.91 13.07 47.69
CA ASN A 25 13.25 11.75 47.81
C ASN A 25 12.82 11.49 49.27
N ALA A 26 12.20 10.34 49.53
CA ALA A 26 11.75 9.97 50.90
C ALA A 26 12.89 9.80 51.89
N ALA A 27 14.14 9.68 51.46
CA ALA A 27 15.35 9.62 52.30
C ALA A 27 15.99 11.00 52.54
N GLY A 28 15.45 12.07 51.96
CA GLY A 28 15.97 13.41 52.04
C GLY A 28 17.14 13.72 51.10
N GLU A 29 17.38 12.89 50.11
CA GLU A 29 18.45 13.09 49.12
C GLU A 29 17.91 13.86 47.90
N GLU A 30 18.76 14.74 47.34
CA GLU A 30 18.44 15.44 46.11
C GLU A 30 18.48 14.51 44.90
N VAL A 31 17.37 14.39 44.20
CA VAL A 31 17.23 13.61 42.95
C VAL A 31 16.64 14.46 41.83
N ASP A 32 16.89 14.07 40.61
CA ASP A 32 16.30 14.77 39.47
C ASP A 32 14.76 14.53 39.42
N GLU A 33 14.00 15.60 39.21
CA GLU A 33 12.59 15.51 38.93
C GLU A 33 12.39 14.92 37.53
N TRP A 34 11.60 13.88 37.45
CA TRP A 34 11.26 13.23 36.20
C TRP A 34 9.78 13.45 35.83
N VAL A 35 9.56 13.96 34.65
CA VAL A 35 8.19 14.19 34.12
C VAL A 35 7.94 13.24 32.96
N SER A 36 6.74 12.67 32.91
CA SER A 36 6.33 11.90 31.75
C SER A 36 6.33 12.79 30.50
N THR A 37 6.92 12.27 29.42
CA THR A 37 6.88 12.90 28.09
C THR A 37 5.76 12.33 27.23
N PHE A 38 4.93 11.46 27.82
CA PHE A 38 3.78 10.88 27.14
C PHE A 38 2.67 11.92 26.94
N VAL A 39 2.18 12.02 25.70
CA VAL A 39 0.98 12.77 25.32
C VAL A 39 0.19 11.87 24.40
N SER A 40 -1.00 11.41 24.84
CA SER A 40 -1.83 10.46 24.09
C SER A 40 -2.08 10.94 22.67
N GLY A 41 -1.90 10.05 21.69
CA GLY A 41 -2.02 10.34 20.27
C GLY A 41 -0.91 11.21 19.65
N ALA A 42 0.04 11.74 20.45
CA ALA A 42 1.04 12.69 19.96
C ALA A 42 2.48 12.27 20.22
N SER A 43 2.87 11.99 21.46
CA SER A 43 4.27 11.70 21.78
C SER A 43 4.47 10.77 22.97
N GLY A 44 5.62 10.06 22.97
CA GLY A 44 6.00 9.14 24.02
C GLY A 44 5.33 7.78 23.89
N TRP A 45 5.30 7.05 24.98
CA TRP A 45 4.63 5.75 25.12
C TRP A 45 4.15 5.57 26.56
N LEU A 46 3.13 4.75 26.76
CA LEU A 46 2.53 4.47 28.06
C LEU A 46 2.12 2.99 28.14
N ILE A 47 2.27 2.38 29.31
CA ILE A 47 1.55 1.17 29.71
C ILE A 47 0.88 1.50 31.04
N ASP A 48 -0.44 1.44 31.11
CA ASP A 48 -1.20 1.76 32.32
C ASP A 48 -1.41 0.54 33.22
N LYS A 49 -1.93 0.77 34.43
CA LYS A 49 -2.22 -0.30 35.42
C LYS A 49 -3.34 -1.23 35.02
N LEU A 50 -4.13 -0.90 34.00
CA LEU A 50 -5.22 -1.73 33.46
C LEU A 50 -4.72 -2.64 32.31
N GLY A 51 -3.44 -2.50 31.93
CA GLY A 51 -2.83 -3.27 30.84
C GLY A 51 -2.98 -2.63 29.46
N ASN A 52 -3.50 -1.40 29.37
CA ASN A 52 -3.52 -0.69 28.11
C ASN A 52 -2.12 -0.18 27.77
N ALA A 53 -1.74 -0.31 26.51
CA ALA A 53 -0.45 0.15 26.00
C ALA A 53 -0.67 1.06 24.78
N GLU A 54 0.00 2.21 24.77
CA GLU A 54 0.02 3.14 23.64
C GLU A 54 1.47 3.37 23.18
N PHE A 55 1.73 3.08 21.92
CA PHE A 55 3.02 3.25 21.24
C PHE A 55 2.82 3.92 19.89
N LYS A 56 3.77 4.73 19.48
CA LYS A 56 3.78 5.28 18.11
C LYS A 56 4.04 4.19 17.07
N SER A 57 4.92 3.24 17.39
CA SER A 57 5.22 2.09 16.54
C SER A 57 5.77 0.94 17.37
N VAL A 58 5.47 -0.30 16.96
CA VAL A 58 5.96 -1.51 17.59
C VAL A 58 6.57 -2.40 16.51
N PHE A 59 7.83 -2.79 16.69
CA PHE A 59 8.51 -3.75 15.84
C PHE A 59 8.73 -5.05 16.63
N VAL A 60 8.12 -6.14 16.16
CA VAL A 60 8.21 -7.46 16.79
C VAL A 60 9.10 -8.36 15.92
N ARG A 61 10.24 -8.82 16.46
CA ARG A 61 11.24 -9.57 15.69
C ARG A 61 10.87 -11.02 15.38
N GLU A 62 10.07 -11.65 16.25
CA GLU A 62 9.78 -13.08 16.11
C GLU A 62 8.28 -13.35 15.98
N LYS A 63 7.49 -13.08 17.04
CA LYS A 63 6.09 -13.47 17.07
C LYS A 63 5.24 -12.48 17.85
N PHE A 64 4.13 -12.06 17.26
CA PHE A 64 3.06 -11.32 17.92
C PHE A 64 1.83 -12.22 18.02
N ILE A 65 1.37 -12.51 19.24
CA ILE A 65 0.17 -13.32 19.49
C ILE A 65 -0.89 -12.41 20.08
N THR A 66 -2.07 -12.38 19.48
CA THR A 66 -3.23 -11.63 19.96
C THR A 66 -4.49 -12.44 19.72
N ASN A 67 -5.47 -12.31 20.60
CA ASN A 67 -6.79 -12.94 20.43
C ASN A 67 -7.62 -12.22 19.37
N GLU A 68 -7.42 -10.91 19.24
CA GLU A 68 -8.10 -10.08 18.25
C GLU A 68 -7.14 -9.01 17.74
N PHE A 69 -7.15 -8.78 16.43
CA PHE A 69 -6.42 -7.68 15.79
C PHE A 69 -7.41 -6.75 15.10
N VAL A 70 -7.64 -5.59 15.70
CA VAL A 70 -8.50 -4.55 15.12
C VAL A 70 -7.65 -3.60 14.30
N TYR A 71 -7.84 -3.63 12.99
CA TYR A 71 -7.20 -2.71 12.07
C TYR A 71 -8.19 -1.59 11.71
N ASN A 72 -8.00 -0.44 12.32
CA ASN A 72 -8.93 0.69 12.22
C ASN A 72 -8.72 1.52 10.94
N ARG A 73 -8.48 0.85 9.80
CA ARG A 73 -8.32 1.48 8.51
C ARG A 73 -9.46 1.08 7.60
N ILE A 74 -10.37 1.99 7.34
CA ILE A 74 -11.32 1.84 6.23
C ILE A 74 -10.48 1.92 4.95
N ARG A 75 -10.40 0.81 4.22
CA ARG A 75 -9.85 0.81 2.87
C ARG A 75 -10.93 1.37 1.96
N VAL A 76 -10.79 2.63 1.59
CA VAL A 76 -11.57 3.23 0.52
C VAL A 76 -10.79 2.99 -0.75
N THR A 77 -11.29 2.11 -1.61
CA THR A 77 -10.83 2.01 -2.99
C THR A 77 -11.60 3.07 -3.78
N GLU A 78 -10.91 3.73 -4.67
CA GLU A 78 -11.56 4.59 -5.65
C GLU A 78 -12.54 3.76 -6.49
N ASP A 79 -13.19 4.34 -7.45
CA ASP A 79 -14.32 3.77 -8.21
C ASP A 79 -14.13 2.34 -8.75
N GLU A 80 -12.91 1.84 -8.81
CA GLU A 80 -12.55 0.56 -9.38
C GLU A 80 -11.58 -0.22 -8.47
N GLU A 81 -11.80 -1.51 -8.30
CA GLU A 81 -10.87 -2.45 -7.68
C GLU A 81 -10.58 -3.60 -8.64
N ILE A 82 -9.30 -3.84 -8.93
CA ILE A 82 -8.83 -4.97 -9.73
C ILE A 82 -8.08 -5.92 -8.82
N ILE A 83 -8.52 -7.18 -8.78
CA ILE A 83 -7.88 -8.24 -8.01
C ILE A 83 -7.06 -9.09 -8.98
N SER A 84 -5.74 -8.87 -8.97
CA SER A 84 -4.78 -9.49 -9.86
C SER A 84 -3.36 -9.17 -9.41
N SER A 85 -2.33 -9.65 -10.11
CA SER A 85 -0.94 -9.20 -9.92
C SER A 85 -0.82 -7.71 -10.22
N SER A 86 -0.21 -6.94 -9.34
CA SER A 86 -0.08 -5.51 -9.51
C SER A 86 1.20 -4.97 -8.86
N ILE A 87 1.67 -3.84 -9.37
CA ILE A 87 2.75 -3.06 -8.77
C ILE A 87 2.33 -1.60 -8.64
N LYS A 88 2.96 -0.91 -7.69
CA LYS A 88 2.95 0.55 -7.62
C LYS A 88 4.25 1.07 -8.26
N ILE A 89 4.15 2.07 -9.12
CA ILE A 89 5.29 2.66 -9.80
C ILE A 89 6.05 3.58 -8.84
N ALA A 90 7.32 3.27 -8.54
CA ALA A 90 8.22 4.16 -7.80
C ALA A 90 8.78 5.25 -8.72
N SER A 91 9.26 4.84 -9.88
CA SER A 91 9.76 5.73 -10.93
C SER A 91 9.68 5.05 -12.30
N TYR A 92 9.83 5.84 -13.34
CA TYR A 92 9.90 5.32 -14.70
C TYR A 92 10.88 6.14 -15.56
N PHE A 93 11.34 5.56 -16.64
CA PHE A 93 12.15 6.20 -17.66
C PHE A 93 11.49 6.02 -19.02
N ASP A 94 11.28 7.12 -19.74
CA ASP A 94 10.77 7.12 -21.11
C ASP A 94 11.94 6.84 -22.08
N ASN A 95 11.84 5.74 -22.82
CA ASN A 95 12.89 5.33 -23.76
C ASN A 95 12.82 6.10 -25.10
N GLY A 96 11.73 6.86 -25.32
CA GLY A 96 11.55 7.73 -26.52
C GLY A 96 11.06 6.98 -27.77
N ASP A 97 10.74 5.71 -27.66
CA ASP A 97 10.26 4.83 -28.75
C ASP A 97 8.86 4.26 -28.48
N GLY A 98 8.12 4.82 -27.53
CA GLY A 98 6.82 4.31 -27.08
C GLY A 98 6.93 3.26 -25.97
N THR A 99 8.15 2.97 -25.51
CA THR A 99 8.38 2.05 -24.39
C THR A 99 8.84 2.81 -23.15
N PHE A 100 8.59 2.20 -21.99
CA PHE A 100 8.94 2.74 -20.68
C PHE A 100 9.60 1.67 -19.82
N THR A 101 10.74 2.00 -19.21
CA THR A 101 11.33 1.18 -18.14
C THR A 101 10.73 1.61 -16.83
N VAL A 102 10.00 0.72 -16.17
CA VAL A 102 9.26 1.00 -14.92
C VAL A 102 9.93 0.30 -13.75
N TYR A 103 10.16 1.06 -12.69
CA TYR A 103 10.72 0.58 -11.41
C TYR A 103 9.59 0.51 -10.37
N PRO A 104 9.31 -0.69 -9.80
CA PRO A 104 8.26 -0.85 -8.83
C PRO A 104 8.65 -0.37 -7.42
N ASP A 105 7.67 0.07 -6.65
CA ASP A 105 7.78 0.37 -5.21
C ASP A 105 7.54 -0.93 -4.43
N LEU A 106 8.59 -1.74 -4.29
CA LEU A 106 8.54 -3.04 -3.61
C LEU A 106 9.04 -2.92 -2.16
N ARG A 107 8.52 -3.77 -1.29
CA ARG A 107 9.07 -3.97 0.05
C ARG A 107 10.36 -4.77 -0.04
N GLU A 108 11.19 -4.72 1.01
CA GLU A 108 12.37 -5.54 1.12
C GLU A 108 12.04 -7.03 0.93
N ALA A 109 12.80 -7.71 0.07
CA ALA A 109 12.61 -9.10 -0.33
C ALA A 109 11.36 -9.45 -1.15
N ASP A 110 10.52 -8.48 -1.53
CA ASP A 110 9.45 -8.72 -2.50
C ASP A 110 10.03 -8.77 -3.93
N ASN A 111 9.41 -9.56 -4.77
CA ASN A 111 9.69 -9.60 -6.21
C ASN A 111 8.55 -8.94 -6.98
N ASN A 112 8.87 -8.41 -8.16
CA ASN A 112 7.87 -7.93 -9.09
C ASN A 112 7.01 -9.11 -9.60
N PRO A 113 5.68 -9.10 -9.38
CA PRO A 113 4.80 -10.21 -9.74
C PRO A 113 4.34 -10.18 -11.21
N LEU A 114 4.74 -9.16 -11.97
CA LEU A 114 4.43 -9.04 -13.39
C LEU A 114 5.39 -9.92 -14.21
N ALA A 115 4.99 -10.23 -15.44
CA ALA A 115 5.76 -11.07 -16.35
C ALA A 115 5.68 -10.54 -17.78
N ASP A 116 6.54 -11.05 -18.65
CA ASP A 116 6.46 -10.80 -20.08
C ASP A 116 5.07 -11.09 -20.63
N SER A 117 4.66 -10.30 -21.61
CA SER A 117 3.36 -10.41 -22.29
C SER A 117 2.13 -10.13 -21.42
N ASP A 118 2.28 -9.64 -20.18
CA ASP A 118 1.16 -9.18 -19.37
C ASP A 118 0.49 -7.93 -19.98
N LEU A 119 -0.83 -7.97 -20.06
CA LEU A 119 -1.66 -6.79 -20.35
C LEU A 119 -1.95 -6.05 -19.06
N LEU A 120 -1.58 -4.80 -18.99
CA LEU A 120 -1.59 -4.01 -17.77
C LEU A 120 -2.47 -2.78 -17.91
N ILE A 121 -3.24 -2.49 -16.86
CA ILE A 121 -4.10 -1.31 -16.78
C ILE A 121 -3.76 -0.50 -15.54
N GLY A 122 -3.69 0.82 -15.70
CA GLY A 122 -3.58 1.78 -14.61
C GLY A 122 -4.60 2.89 -14.74
N TYR A 123 -4.91 3.53 -13.62
CA TYR A 123 -5.86 4.62 -13.57
C TYR A 123 -5.16 5.89 -13.11
N TYR A 124 -5.45 7.00 -13.78
CA TYR A 124 -4.92 8.30 -13.45
C TYR A 124 -6.06 9.32 -13.35
N HIS A 125 -6.09 10.05 -12.25
CA HIS A 125 -7.01 11.17 -12.04
C HIS A 125 -6.25 12.47 -12.19
N ASN A 126 -6.60 13.26 -13.18
CA ASN A 126 -6.05 14.59 -13.39
C ASN A 126 -7.11 15.64 -13.10
N LEU A 127 -6.75 16.64 -12.29
CA LEU A 127 -7.54 17.86 -12.10
C LEU A 127 -7.30 18.79 -13.29
N GLY A 128 -8.06 18.60 -14.36
CA GLY A 128 -8.09 19.56 -15.46
C GLY A 128 -8.92 20.80 -15.10
N ASN A 129 -8.89 21.83 -15.97
CA ASN A 129 -9.67 23.06 -15.82
C ASN A 129 -11.20 22.83 -15.79
N SER A 130 -11.65 21.64 -16.15
CA SER A 130 -13.07 21.24 -16.22
C SER A 130 -13.49 20.24 -15.14
N GLY A 131 -12.64 19.97 -14.15
CA GLY A 131 -12.88 18.97 -13.09
C GLY A 131 -11.91 17.80 -13.13
N VAL A 132 -12.25 16.71 -12.43
CA VAL A 132 -11.45 15.49 -12.40
C VAL A 132 -11.57 14.75 -13.72
N ILE A 133 -10.47 14.61 -14.44
CA ILE A 133 -10.39 13.78 -15.64
C ILE A 133 -9.86 12.40 -15.20
N TYR A 134 -10.69 11.40 -15.38
CA TYR A 134 -10.32 10.00 -15.20
C TYR A 134 -9.80 9.45 -16.51
N SER A 135 -8.58 8.99 -16.53
CA SER A 135 -8.00 8.35 -17.70
C SER A 135 -7.50 6.95 -17.36
N VAL A 136 -7.71 6.06 -18.32
CA VAL A 136 -7.22 4.69 -18.27
C VAL A 136 -5.91 4.64 -19.06
N GLN A 137 -4.87 4.10 -18.46
CA GLN A 137 -3.58 3.89 -19.08
C GLN A 137 -3.40 2.39 -19.32
N GLN A 138 -3.01 2.00 -20.52
CA GLN A 138 -2.88 0.62 -20.96
C GLN A 138 -1.46 0.36 -21.44
N PHE A 139 -0.88 -0.76 -20.99
CA PHE A 139 0.47 -1.15 -21.34
C PHE A 139 0.54 -2.64 -21.59
N THR A 140 1.46 -3.05 -22.45
CA THR A 140 1.85 -4.45 -22.61
C THR A 140 3.26 -4.62 -22.05
N ALA A 141 3.48 -5.57 -21.15
CA ALA A 141 4.81 -5.93 -20.69
C ALA A 141 5.54 -6.66 -21.83
N ILE A 142 6.74 -6.23 -22.17
CA ILE A 142 7.55 -6.79 -23.25
C ILE A 142 8.87 -7.38 -22.74
N SER A 143 8.96 -7.62 -21.45
CA SER A 143 10.05 -8.37 -20.81
C SER A 143 9.60 -8.91 -19.45
N ASP A 144 10.26 -9.95 -18.98
CA ASP A 144 10.23 -10.31 -17.56
C ASP A 144 10.98 -9.26 -16.72
N PRO A 145 10.70 -9.18 -15.41
CA PRO A 145 11.42 -8.29 -14.51
C PRO A 145 12.93 -8.56 -14.51
N GLY A 146 13.73 -7.50 -14.62
CA GLY A 146 15.18 -7.58 -14.51
C GLY A 146 15.66 -7.91 -13.10
N SER A 147 16.97 -8.03 -12.91
CA SER A 147 17.60 -8.27 -11.59
C SER A 147 17.33 -7.15 -10.58
N ASP A 148 17.07 -5.94 -11.06
CA ASP A 148 16.66 -4.76 -10.30
C ASP A 148 15.13 -4.65 -10.15
N GLN A 149 14.40 -5.69 -10.53
CA GLN A 149 12.94 -5.76 -10.53
C GLN A 149 12.24 -4.78 -11.48
N SER A 150 12.97 -4.04 -12.30
CA SER A 150 12.38 -3.20 -13.34
C SER A 150 11.74 -4.05 -14.43
N ILE A 151 10.73 -3.49 -15.10
CA ILE A 151 10.02 -4.14 -16.21
C ILE A 151 9.89 -3.17 -17.37
N LEU A 152 10.01 -3.66 -18.59
CA LEU A 152 9.84 -2.89 -19.80
C LEU A 152 8.38 -2.97 -20.26
N LEU A 153 7.75 -1.82 -20.46
CA LEU A 153 6.37 -1.69 -20.88
C LEU A 153 6.29 -0.99 -22.23
N GLU A 154 5.48 -1.51 -23.12
CA GLU A 154 5.04 -0.85 -24.34
C GLU A 154 3.69 -0.15 -24.08
N ALA A 155 3.57 1.11 -24.47
CA ALA A 155 2.32 1.85 -24.30
C ALA A 155 1.29 1.51 -25.38
N GLU A 156 0.05 1.34 -24.98
CA GLU A 156 -1.07 1.27 -25.90
C GLU A 156 -1.61 2.69 -26.15
N GLY A 157 -1.56 3.12 -27.42
CA GLY A 157 -1.98 4.47 -27.81
C GLY A 157 -1.14 5.57 -27.15
N ASP A 158 -1.81 6.55 -26.55
CA ASP A 158 -1.18 7.69 -25.87
C ASP A 158 -0.98 7.44 -24.36
N SER A 159 -0.91 6.17 -23.93
CA SER A 159 -0.74 5.83 -22.51
C SER A 159 0.63 6.21 -21.98
N ILE A 160 0.66 6.78 -20.78
CA ILE A 160 1.88 7.23 -20.10
C ILE A 160 1.86 6.70 -18.65
N PRO A 161 2.95 6.08 -18.16
CA PRO A 161 3.06 5.75 -16.75
C PRO A 161 3.25 7.01 -15.90
N TYR A 162 2.74 7.00 -14.68
CA TYR A 162 2.93 8.08 -13.71
C TYR A 162 3.52 7.53 -12.42
N GLN A 163 4.36 8.32 -11.78
CA GLN A 163 4.89 7.98 -10.46
C GLN A 163 3.74 7.78 -9.47
N HIS A 164 3.82 6.73 -8.67
CA HIS A 164 2.82 6.27 -7.70
C HIS A 164 1.53 5.71 -8.28
N MET A 165 1.37 5.65 -9.60
CA MET A 165 0.28 4.92 -10.22
C MET A 165 0.37 3.43 -9.89
N ILE A 166 -0.77 2.81 -9.63
CA ILE A 166 -0.86 1.35 -9.50
C ILE A 166 -1.25 0.81 -10.88
N ILE A 167 -0.45 -0.11 -11.40
CA ILE A 167 -0.77 -0.87 -12.60
C ILE A 167 -1.06 -2.31 -12.22
N ALA A 168 -2.12 -2.87 -12.77
CA ALA A 168 -2.59 -4.21 -12.49
C ALA A 168 -2.72 -5.02 -13.78
N ARG A 169 -2.40 -6.31 -13.70
CA ARG A 169 -2.58 -7.25 -14.81
C ARG A 169 -4.07 -7.51 -15.05
N VAL A 170 -4.49 -7.45 -16.31
CA VAL A 170 -5.85 -7.78 -16.74
C VAL A 170 -5.86 -8.93 -17.73
N GLY A 171 -4.72 -9.40 -18.18
CA GLY A 171 -4.57 -10.50 -19.10
C GLY A 171 -3.11 -10.80 -19.40
N ASN A 172 -2.88 -11.72 -20.33
CA ASN A 172 -1.56 -12.05 -20.86
C ASN A 172 -1.70 -12.57 -22.28
N LEU A 173 -0.84 -12.14 -23.20
CA LEU A 173 -0.92 -12.50 -24.63
C LEU A 173 -0.68 -14.00 -24.87
N ILE A 174 0.03 -14.69 -23.98
CA ILE A 174 0.55 -16.05 -24.22
C ILE A 174 0.14 -17.02 -23.12
N ASP A 175 0.29 -16.63 -21.84
CA ASP A 175 0.09 -17.51 -20.71
C ASP A 175 -1.38 -17.55 -20.26
N ALA A 176 -2.06 -18.66 -20.53
CA ALA A 176 -3.47 -18.86 -20.18
C ALA A 176 -3.74 -18.77 -18.66
N GLU A 177 -2.77 -19.12 -17.81
CA GLU A 177 -2.94 -19.03 -16.36
C GLU A 177 -2.95 -17.57 -15.85
N ARG A 178 -2.54 -16.63 -16.69
CA ARG A 178 -2.49 -15.21 -16.42
C ARG A 178 -3.58 -14.38 -17.11
N GLN A 179 -4.55 -15.04 -17.79
CA GLN A 179 -5.60 -14.39 -18.59
C GLN A 179 -6.89 -14.11 -17.81
N SER A 180 -6.89 -14.27 -16.50
CA SER A 180 -8.07 -14.05 -15.65
C SER A 180 -7.84 -12.99 -14.59
N PHE A 181 -8.90 -12.25 -14.24
CA PHE A 181 -8.90 -11.27 -13.14
C PHE A 181 -10.33 -10.98 -12.66
N ILE A 182 -10.43 -10.31 -11.49
CA ILE A 182 -11.70 -9.85 -10.94
C ILE A 182 -11.69 -8.31 -10.93
N ARG A 183 -12.80 -7.70 -11.35
CA ARG A 183 -13.03 -6.26 -11.29
C ARG A 183 -14.29 -5.96 -10.50
N ILE A 184 -14.18 -5.07 -9.53
CA ILE A 184 -15.32 -4.51 -8.78
C ILE A 184 -15.41 -3.04 -9.13
N SER A 185 -16.57 -2.59 -9.63
CA SER A 185 -16.76 -1.22 -10.14
C SER A 185 -17.98 -0.57 -9.51
N SER A 186 -17.76 0.53 -8.81
CA SER A 186 -18.86 1.39 -8.33
C SER A 186 -19.49 2.19 -9.45
N ARG A 187 -18.75 2.45 -10.53
CA ARG A 187 -19.24 3.20 -11.71
C ARG A 187 -20.29 2.43 -12.50
N THR A 188 -20.13 1.11 -12.59
CA THR A 188 -21.09 0.23 -13.27
C THR A 188 -22.01 -0.51 -12.31
N ASN A 189 -21.79 -0.37 -10.99
CA ASN A 189 -22.48 -1.11 -9.93
C ASN A 189 -22.43 -2.61 -10.15
N CYS A 190 -21.25 -3.13 -10.55
CA CYS A 190 -21.07 -4.52 -10.92
C CYS A 190 -19.76 -5.09 -10.38
N GLN A 191 -19.80 -6.38 -10.12
CA GLN A 191 -18.60 -7.21 -9.97
C GLN A 191 -18.50 -8.13 -11.18
N TYR A 192 -17.31 -8.20 -11.76
CA TYR A 192 -17.03 -8.95 -13.00
C TYR A 192 -15.92 -9.96 -12.75
N PHE A 193 -16.08 -11.14 -13.32
CA PHE A 193 -15.04 -12.17 -13.42
C PHE A 193 -14.70 -12.36 -14.88
N TYR A 194 -13.48 -11.99 -15.23
CA TYR A 194 -12.96 -12.11 -16.60
C TYR A 194 -12.09 -13.36 -16.73
N ASP A 195 -12.09 -13.95 -17.93
CA ASP A 195 -11.27 -15.10 -18.26
C ASP A 195 -10.99 -15.17 -19.75
N GLY A 196 -9.79 -15.65 -20.10
CA GLY A 196 -9.34 -15.78 -21.49
C GLY A 196 -8.96 -14.43 -22.11
N ILE A 197 -8.45 -13.49 -21.34
CA ILE A 197 -8.00 -12.19 -21.85
C ILE A 197 -6.59 -12.34 -22.42
N ASP A 198 -6.51 -12.65 -23.70
CA ASP A 198 -5.29 -12.86 -24.48
C ASP A 198 -4.91 -11.68 -25.37
N SER A 199 -5.71 -10.61 -25.35
CA SER A 199 -5.51 -9.43 -26.19
C SER A 199 -6.29 -8.23 -25.65
N TRP A 200 -5.96 -7.04 -26.09
CA TRP A 200 -6.75 -5.84 -25.81
C TRP A 200 -8.15 -5.88 -26.44
N ALA A 201 -8.30 -6.62 -27.55
CA ALA A 201 -9.61 -6.89 -28.15
C ALA A 201 -10.47 -7.75 -27.21
N ALA A 202 -9.91 -8.83 -26.67
CA ALA A 202 -10.58 -9.70 -25.70
C ALA A 202 -10.95 -8.96 -24.41
N TYR A 203 -10.07 -8.06 -23.92
CA TYR A 203 -10.36 -7.22 -22.74
C TYR A 203 -11.62 -6.34 -22.94
N SER A 204 -11.86 -5.89 -24.18
CA SER A 204 -12.98 -5.04 -24.53
C SER A 204 -14.25 -5.82 -24.91
N ASP A 205 -14.15 -7.15 -25.06
CA ASP A 205 -15.25 -8.01 -25.49
C ASP A 205 -16.05 -8.52 -24.28
N PRO A 206 -17.38 -8.24 -24.22
CA PRO A 206 -18.24 -8.75 -23.16
C PRO A 206 -18.31 -10.28 -23.05
N GLU A 207 -17.97 -11.03 -24.08
CA GLU A 207 -17.99 -12.50 -24.08
C GLU A 207 -16.93 -13.08 -23.12
N HIS A 208 -15.88 -12.33 -22.82
CA HIS A 208 -14.86 -12.71 -21.85
C HIS A 208 -15.26 -12.47 -20.39
N VAL A 209 -16.43 -11.87 -20.13
CA VAL A 209 -17.02 -11.77 -18.80
C VAL A 209 -17.75 -13.08 -18.48
N ARG A 210 -17.14 -13.94 -17.70
CA ARG A 210 -17.72 -15.25 -17.33
C ARG A 210 -18.82 -15.14 -16.30
N ILE A 211 -18.68 -14.24 -15.35
CA ILE A 211 -19.68 -14.00 -14.31
C ILE A 211 -19.81 -12.49 -14.11
N ARG A 212 -21.05 -12.03 -14.00
CA ARG A 212 -21.38 -10.64 -13.68
C ARG A 212 -22.43 -10.61 -12.57
N PHE A 213 -22.08 -9.99 -11.46
CA PHE A 213 -23.05 -9.62 -10.43
C PHE A 213 -23.37 -8.14 -10.57
N SER A 214 -24.64 -7.80 -10.80
CA SER A 214 -25.11 -6.42 -10.84
C SER A 214 -26.18 -6.22 -9.78
N TYR A 215 -26.10 -5.08 -9.10
CA TYR A 215 -27.18 -4.63 -8.23
C TYR A 215 -28.14 -3.77 -9.07
N LYS A 216 -29.40 -4.19 -9.13
CA LYS A 216 -30.51 -3.38 -9.63
C LYS A 216 -31.50 -3.16 -8.51
#